data_29e837ea94273d8a2474c59d9fccbbc9
#
_entry.id   29e837ea94273d8a2474c59d9fccbbc9
#
_cell.length_a   1.000
_cell.length_b   1.000
_cell.length_c   1.000
_cell.angle_alpha   90.00
_cell.angle_beta   90.00
_cell.angle_gamma   90.00
#
_symmetry.space_group_name_H-M   'P 1'
#
loop_
_entity.id
_entity.type
_entity.pdbx_description
1 polymer ?
#
loop_
_entity_poly.entity_id
_entity_poly.type
_entity_poly.pdbx_seq_one_letter_code
_entity_poly.pdbx_strand_id
1 'polypeptide(L)'
;MKITIIVEGKTEKAFLPYLRDFLQKQLRGKMPRLDVNPYDGHVPTGNKLQRIVQNLLIGRDAANHVIALTDVYTGSFPPEFIDATDAKNKMRAWVGPEPRFHPHAAQYDFEAWLLPYWHSI
;
A
#
# COMPACT_ATOMS: atom_id res chain seq x y z
N MET A 1 -10.80 -11.72 -8.68
CA MET A 1 -9.47 -11.06 -8.52
C MET A 1 -9.27 -10.65 -7.07
N LYS A 2 -8.09 -10.83 -6.56
CA LYS A 2 -7.73 -10.45 -5.20
C LYS A 2 -6.57 -9.46 -5.24
N ILE A 3 -6.70 -8.34 -4.52
CA ILE A 3 -5.66 -7.33 -4.36
C ILE A 3 -5.33 -7.22 -2.87
N THR A 4 -4.06 -7.37 -2.53
CA THR A 4 -3.59 -7.19 -1.16
C THR A 4 -2.86 -5.86 -1.05
N ILE A 5 -3.20 -5.08 -0.03
CA ILE A 5 -2.62 -3.77 0.22
C ILE A 5 -1.83 -3.82 1.52
N ILE A 6 -0.54 -3.55 1.44
CA ILE A 6 0.35 -3.45 2.60
C ILE A 6 0.36 -1.99 3.04
N VAL A 7 0.00 -1.73 4.29
CA VAL A 7 -0.11 -0.37 4.84
C VAL A 7 0.66 -0.26 6.15
N GLU A 8 0.95 0.98 6.56
CA GLU A 8 1.78 1.23 7.73
C GLU A 8 1.03 1.15 9.06
N GLY A 9 -0.29 1.30 9.06
CA GLY A 9 -0.98 1.33 10.33
C GLY A 9 -2.48 1.15 10.25
N LYS A 10 -3.12 1.37 11.41
CA LYS A 10 -4.55 1.13 11.58
C LYS A 10 -5.42 2.20 10.90
N THR A 11 -4.89 3.41 10.72
CA THR A 11 -5.61 4.50 10.05
C THR A 11 -5.92 4.13 8.61
N GLU A 12 -4.93 3.62 7.90
CA GLU A 12 -5.08 3.16 6.52
C GLU A 12 -6.07 2.02 6.44
N LYS A 13 -6.02 1.08 7.40
CA LYS A 13 -6.97 -0.02 7.46
C LYS A 13 -8.39 0.48 7.72
N ALA A 14 -8.56 1.47 8.57
CA ALA A 14 -9.86 2.05 8.86
C ALA A 14 -10.49 2.74 7.64
N PHE A 15 -9.67 3.20 6.71
CA PHE A 15 -10.13 3.81 5.46
C PHE A 15 -10.68 2.80 4.45
N LEU A 16 -10.37 1.51 4.61
CA LEU A 16 -10.73 0.48 3.64
C LEU A 16 -12.22 0.43 3.29
N PRO A 17 -13.18 0.53 4.23
CA PRO A 17 -14.61 0.51 3.87
C PRO A 17 -14.99 1.64 2.91
N TYR A 18 -14.42 2.82 3.08
CA TYR A 18 -14.66 3.97 2.20
C TYR A 18 -14.07 3.75 0.81
N LEU A 19 -12.85 3.21 0.76
CA LEU A 19 -12.21 2.86 -0.51
C LEU A 19 -13.02 1.79 -1.26
N ARG A 20 -13.48 0.77 -0.55
CA ARG A 20 -14.32 -0.29 -1.12
C ARG A 20 -15.59 0.27 -1.74
N ASP A 21 -16.27 1.13 -0.99
CA ASP A 21 -17.52 1.74 -1.45
C ASP A 21 -17.30 2.60 -2.70
N PHE A 22 -16.24 3.39 -2.69
CA PHE A 22 -15.85 4.22 -3.83
C PHE A 22 -15.57 3.36 -5.07
N LEU A 23 -14.73 2.33 -4.92
CA LEU A 23 -14.36 1.46 -6.04
C LEU A 23 -15.54 0.67 -6.57
N GLN A 24 -16.43 0.22 -5.68
CA GLN A 24 -17.62 -0.51 -6.08
C GLN A 24 -18.52 0.31 -6.99
N LYS A 25 -18.68 1.59 -6.69
CA LYS A 25 -19.43 2.51 -7.55
C LYS A 25 -18.76 2.72 -8.88
N GLN A 26 -17.43 2.84 -8.91
CA GLN A 26 -16.66 3.05 -10.13
C GLN A 26 -16.63 1.79 -11.01
N LEU A 27 -16.55 0.62 -10.42
CA LEU A 27 -16.40 -0.65 -11.13
C LEU A 27 -17.73 -1.35 -11.41
N ARG A 28 -18.85 -0.75 -11.03
CA ARG A 28 -20.20 -1.25 -11.31
C ARG A 28 -20.40 -2.72 -10.89
N GLY A 29 -19.99 -3.05 -9.67
CA GLY A 29 -20.17 -4.38 -9.11
C GLY A 29 -19.08 -5.39 -9.47
N LYS A 30 -18.10 -5.04 -10.30
CA LYS A 30 -16.94 -5.89 -10.61
C LYS A 30 -15.80 -5.66 -9.63
N MET A 31 -16.13 -5.58 -8.35
CA MET A 31 -15.17 -5.25 -7.30
C MET A 31 -14.25 -6.43 -7.02
N PRO A 32 -12.91 -6.26 -7.08
CA PRO A 32 -12.01 -7.29 -6.60
C PRO A 32 -12.07 -7.42 -5.09
N ARG A 33 -11.68 -8.59 -4.59
CA ARG A 33 -11.51 -8.78 -3.15
C ARG A 33 -10.30 -7.97 -2.69
N LEU A 34 -10.50 -7.15 -1.67
CA LEU A 34 -9.42 -6.33 -1.08
C LEU A 34 -9.06 -6.88 0.30
N ASP A 35 -7.80 -7.22 0.49
CA ASP A 35 -7.23 -7.56 1.78
C ASP A 35 -6.23 -6.49 2.18
N VAL A 36 -6.25 -6.08 3.45
CA VAL A 36 -5.33 -5.08 3.97
C VAL A 36 -4.47 -5.69 5.06
N ASN A 37 -3.15 -5.61 4.89
CA ASN A 37 -2.17 -6.06 5.86
C ASN A 37 -1.51 -4.84 6.51
N PRO A 38 -1.94 -4.45 7.72
CA PRO A 38 -1.31 -3.34 8.43
C PRO A 38 -0.03 -3.80 9.13
N TYR A 39 0.98 -2.93 9.11
CA TYR A 39 2.21 -3.10 9.86
C TYR A 39 2.35 -1.97 10.86
N ASP A 40 2.83 -2.28 12.05
CA ASP A 40 2.89 -1.30 13.13
C ASP A 40 4.09 -0.38 12.93
N GLY A 41 3.81 0.84 12.53
CA GLY A 41 4.79 1.90 12.37
C GLY A 41 5.34 2.07 10.96
N HIS A 42 5.83 1.01 10.33
CA HIS A 42 6.48 1.10 9.01
C HIS A 42 6.22 -0.13 8.16
N VAL A 43 6.06 0.10 6.86
CA VAL A 43 6.08 -0.98 5.87
C VAL A 43 7.45 -1.65 5.93
N PRO A 44 7.52 -3.00 5.91
CA PRO A 44 8.80 -3.70 5.89
C PRO A 44 9.70 -3.26 4.74
N THR A 45 11.00 -3.34 4.94
CA THR A 45 12.01 -2.92 3.97
C THR A 45 12.91 -4.07 3.55
N GLY A 46 13.65 -3.88 2.45
CA GLY A 46 14.68 -4.81 2.00
C GLY A 46 14.16 -6.21 1.74
N ASN A 47 14.91 -7.20 2.18
CA ASN A 47 14.60 -8.62 1.99
C ASN A 47 13.30 -9.05 2.66
N LYS A 48 12.94 -8.39 3.76
CA LYS A 48 11.68 -8.68 4.44
C LYS A 48 10.48 -8.32 3.58
N LEU A 49 10.51 -7.16 2.94
CA LEU A 49 9.46 -6.75 1.99
C LEU A 49 9.40 -7.72 0.81
N GLN A 50 10.54 -8.08 0.24
CA GLN A 50 10.61 -9.03 -0.86
C GLN A 50 9.92 -10.36 -0.51
N ARG A 51 10.22 -10.92 0.66
CA ARG A 51 9.63 -12.19 1.10
C ARG A 51 8.13 -12.08 1.31
N ILE A 52 7.68 -10.99 1.92
CA ILE A 52 6.25 -10.77 2.16
C ILE A 52 5.50 -10.69 0.83
N VAL A 53 5.99 -9.91 -0.12
CA VAL A 53 5.35 -9.77 -1.43
C VAL A 53 5.33 -11.11 -2.16
N GLN A 54 6.43 -11.83 -2.18
CA GLN A 54 6.50 -13.15 -2.84
C GLN A 54 5.49 -14.12 -2.22
N ASN A 55 5.38 -14.16 -0.89
CA ASN A 55 4.45 -15.04 -0.20
C ASN A 55 2.98 -14.68 -0.49
N LEU A 56 2.68 -13.39 -0.64
CA LEU A 56 1.32 -12.95 -0.97
C LEU A 56 0.92 -13.28 -2.40
N LEU A 57 1.88 -13.47 -3.29
CA LEU A 57 1.63 -13.72 -4.70
C LEU A 57 1.58 -15.22 -5.06
N ILE A 58 1.82 -16.10 -4.10
CA ILE A 58 1.84 -17.55 -4.33
C ILE A 58 0.85 -18.27 -3.42
N GLY A 59 0.50 -19.51 -3.77
CA GLY A 59 -0.38 -20.35 -2.97
C GLY A 59 -1.83 -20.31 -3.39
N ARG A 60 -2.69 -21.00 -2.64
CA ARG A 60 -4.12 -21.14 -2.96
C ARG A 60 -4.87 -19.83 -2.85
N ASP A 61 -4.50 -18.99 -1.88
CA ASP A 61 -5.17 -17.72 -1.63
C ASP A 61 -4.30 -16.55 -2.10
N ALA A 62 -3.56 -16.78 -3.19
CA ALA A 62 -2.64 -15.78 -3.72
C ALA A 62 -3.36 -14.54 -4.21
N ALA A 63 -2.76 -13.37 -3.95
CA ALA A 63 -3.19 -12.13 -4.54
C ALA A 63 -2.80 -12.07 -6.02
N ASN A 64 -3.63 -11.44 -6.83
CA ASN A 64 -3.31 -11.14 -8.21
C ASN A 64 -2.39 -9.91 -8.31
N HIS A 65 -2.55 -8.98 -7.37
CA HIS A 65 -1.73 -7.79 -7.27
C HIS A 65 -1.46 -7.46 -5.80
N VAL A 66 -0.28 -6.92 -5.53
CA VAL A 66 0.11 -6.43 -4.22
C VAL A 66 0.47 -4.95 -4.34
N ILE A 67 -0.17 -4.12 -3.55
CA ILE A 67 0.09 -2.69 -3.46
C ILE A 67 0.75 -2.42 -2.12
N ALA A 68 1.89 -1.77 -2.10
CA ALA A 68 2.51 -1.27 -0.87
C ALA A 68 2.29 0.24 -0.80
N LEU A 69 1.73 0.71 0.31
CA LEU A 69 1.47 2.13 0.54
C LEU A 69 2.25 2.58 1.76
N THR A 70 3.29 3.37 1.56
CA THR A 70 4.13 3.89 2.64
C THR A 70 4.04 5.40 2.72
N ASP A 71 4.25 5.96 3.92
CA ASP A 71 4.42 7.39 4.10
C ASP A 71 5.90 7.74 4.05
N VAL A 72 6.22 8.91 3.47
CA VAL A 72 7.56 9.46 3.54
C VAL A 72 7.68 10.24 4.83
N TYR A 73 8.32 9.63 5.82
CA TYR A 73 8.46 10.19 7.15
C TYR A 73 9.59 11.19 7.21
N THR A 74 9.28 12.43 7.57
CA THR A 74 10.27 13.44 7.86
C THR A 74 10.75 13.41 9.31
N GLY A 75 10.04 12.67 10.17
CA GLY A 75 10.35 12.57 11.59
C GLY A 75 11.32 11.45 11.97
N SER A 76 11.65 10.55 11.05
CA SER A 76 12.64 9.47 11.28
C SER A 76 14.06 9.99 11.08
N PHE A 77 14.99 9.53 11.92
CA PHE A 77 16.39 9.94 11.77
C PHE A 77 17.30 8.73 11.89
N PRO A 78 18.10 8.40 10.83
CA PRO A 78 18.02 9.02 9.50
C PRO A 78 16.73 8.65 8.79
N PRO A 79 16.24 9.50 7.87
CA PRO A 79 15.04 9.18 7.11
C PRO A 79 15.32 8.00 6.17
N GLU A 80 14.38 7.06 6.08
CA GLU A 80 14.51 5.91 5.19
C GLU A 80 14.41 6.31 3.72
N PHE A 81 13.60 7.32 3.43
CA PHE A 81 13.36 7.82 2.08
C PHE A 81 13.53 9.33 2.04
N ILE A 82 14.09 9.80 0.94
CA ILE A 82 14.26 11.23 0.67
C ILE A 82 12.93 11.86 0.27
N ASP A 83 12.18 11.17 -0.60
CA ASP A 83 10.88 11.60 -1.09
C ASP A 83 10.06 10.40 -1.59
N ALA A 84 8.86 10.66 -2.12
CA ALA A 84 7.98 9.61 -2.61
C ALA A 84 8.58 8.83 -3.78
N THR A 85 9.29 9.49 -4.68
CA THR A 85 9.94 8.83 -5.81
C THR A 85 11.04 7.90 -5.33
N ASP A 86 11.86 8.35 -4.38
CA ASP A 86 12.91 7.52 -3.77
C ASP A 86 12.32 6.28 -3.09
N ALA A 87 11.22 6.46 -2.34
CA ALA A 87 10.53 5.34 -1.69
C ALA A 87 10.06 4.31 -2.70
N LYS A 88 9.40 4.72 -3.77
CA LYS A 88 8.93 3.82 -4.82
C LYS A 88 10.08 3.06 -5.47
N ASN A 89 11.15 3.76 -5.78
CA ASN A 89 12.32 3.17 -6.44
C ASN A 89 13.00 2.14 -5.54
N LYS A 90 13.15 2.44 -4.25
CA LYS A 90 13.73 1.50 -3.29
C LYS A 90 12.87 0.26 -3.11
N MET A 91 11.57 0.44 -2.92
CA MET A 91 10.66 -0.71 -2.78
C MET A 91 10.67 -1.59 -4.02
N ARG A 92 10.67 -0.98 -5.20
CA ARG A 92 10.73 -1.71 -6.46
C ARG A 92 12.04 -2.48 -6.60
N ALA A 93 13.16 -1.88 -6.20
CA ALA A 93 14.46 -2.53 -6.23
C ALA A 93 14.54 -3.71 -5.25
N TRP A 94 13.99 -3.56 -4.06
CA TRP A 94 13.99 -4.63 -3.05
C TRP A 94 13.17 -5.85 -3.50
N VAL A 95 12.00 -5.63 -4.07
CA VAL A 95 11.12 -6.71 -4.53
C VAL A 95 11.66 -7.35 -5.81
N GLY A 96 12.28 -6.58 -6.67
CA GLY A 96 12.80 -7.05 -7.94
C GLY A 96 11.78 -6.95 -9.08
N PRO A 97 12.04 -7.60 -10.22
CA PRO A 97 11.21 -7.49 -11.41
C PRO A 97 9.91 -8.30 -11.25
N GLU A 98 8.92 -7.73 -10.57
CA GLU A 98 7.62 -8.35 -10.36
C GLU A 98 6.52 -7.37 -10.81
N PRO A 99 5.91 -7.57 -12.00
CA PRO A 99 4.90 -6.64 -12.52
C PRO A 99 3.61 -6.59 -11.70
N ARG A 100 3.36 -7.58 -10.83
CA ARG A 100 2.18 -7.60 -9.96
C ARG A 100 2.37 -6.81 -8.67
N PHE A 101 3.57 -6.29 -8.44
CA PHE A 101 3.86 -5.46 -7.28
C PHE A 101 3.82 -3.98 -7.66
N HIS A 102 3.08 -3.18 -6.87
CA HIS A 102 2.84 -1.77 -7.14
C HIS A 102 3.19 -0.95 -5.90
N PRO A 103 4.41 -0.38 -5.82
CA PRO A 103 4.76 0.50 -4.71
C PRO A 103 4.16 1.89 -4.90
N HIS A 104 3.61 2.43 -3.81
CA HIS A 104 3.10 3.79 -3.75
C HIS A 104 3.58 4.45 -2.46
N ALA A 105 3.75 5.76 -2.51
CA ALA A 105 4.19 6.52 -1.36
C ALA A 105 3.46 7.85 -1.28
N ALA A 106 3.07 8.23 -0.06
CA ALA A 106 2.54 9.54 0.22
C ALA A 106 3.71 10.46 0.60
N GLN A 107 3.83 11.62 -0.06
CA GLN A 107 4.88 12.58 0.24
C GLN A 107 4.71 13.19 1.64
N TYR A 108 3.46 13.29 2.08
CA TYR A 108 3.08 13.70 3.42
C TYR A 108 2.31 12.56 4.08
N ASP A 109 1.71 12.81 5.24
CA ASP A 109 0.91 11.80 5.92
C ASP A 109 -0.25 11.33 5.04
N PHE A 110 -0.66 10.08 5.24
CA PHE A 110 -1.79 9.49 4.52
C PHE A 110 -3.03 10.36 4.56
N GLU A 111 -3.28 10.98 5.70
CA GLU A 111 -4.43 11.85 5.91
C GLU A 111 -4.47 13.01 4.92
N ALA A 112 -3.32 13.48 4.43
CA ALA A 112 -3.26 14.55 3.43
C ALA A 112 -3.92 14.13 2.11
N TRP A 113 -3.93 12.84 1.78
CA TRP A 113 -4.59 12.34 0.59
C TRP A 113 -6.10 12.47 0.66
N LEU A 114 -6.65 12.59 1.87
CA LEU A 114 -8.09 12.69 2.10
C LEU A 114 -8.61 14.12 1.94
N LEU A 115 -7.73 15.13 1.98
CA LEU A 115 -8.15 16.53 1.93
C LEU A 115 -9.03 16.88 0.74
N PRO A 116 -8.71 16.43 -0.51
CA PRO A 116 -9.58 16.70 -1.65
C PRO A 116 -10.98 16.09 -1.54
N TYR A 117 -11.13 15.08 -0.67
CA TYR A 117 -12.38 14.33 -0.51
C TYR A 117 -13.04 14.61 0.85
N TRP A 118 -12.60 15.61 1.57
CA TRP A 118 -13.04 15.87 2.93
C TRP A 118 -14.57 15.99 3.06
N HIS A 119 -15.19 16.62 2.09
CA HIS A 119 -16.65 16.78 2.08
C HIS A 119 -17.39 15.48 1.76
N SER A 120 -16.70 14.48 1.27
CA SER A 120 -17.28 13.17 0.91
C SER A 120 -17.09 12.14 2.02
N ILE A 121 -16.33 12.46 3.04
CA ILE A 121 -16.06 11.62 4.20
C ILE A 121 -16.89 12.09 5.41
#